data_092bd44b298880b91a0932f595d1893c
#
_entry.id   092bd44b298880b91a0932f595d1893c
#
_cell.length_a   1.000
_cell.length_b   1.000
_cell.length_c   1.000
_cell.angle_alpha   90.00
_cell.angle_beta   90.00
_cell.angle_gamma   90.00
#
_symmetry.space_group_name_H-M   'P 1'
#
loop_
_entity.id
_entity.type
_entity.pdbx_description
1 polymer ?
#
loop_
_entity_poly.entity_id
_entity_poly.type
_entity_poly.pdbx_seq_one_letter_code
_entity_poly.pdbx_strand_id
1 'polypeptide(L)'
;MLDTAPKTEETLIYPDWGGEVVAESESPVIRDVTPKRSETRESLQAFLQRNRIEYQLLPGNHMMFHLTEIIHFKTASAEVSADSTRWIGLLGAYLSSREDIDIVIDGHADSTGTSGFNNSLSEQRAEEVKKQLLISQVPEGRVYTRGYGEYLPACSNRSINGRKCNRRVELMLIVTR
;
A
#
# COMPACT_ATOMS: atom_id res chain seq x y z
N MET A 1 18.62 -22.57 35.09
CA MET A 1 18.17 -23.94 34.68
C MET A 1 17.04 -23.72 33.70
N LEU A 2 17.29 -23.99 32.44
CA LEU A 2 16.30 -23.87 31.36
C LEU A 2 15.54 -25.20 31.34
N ASP A 3 14.24 -25.12 31.61
CA ASP A 3 13.34 -26.25 31.62
C ASP A 3 13.07 -26.66 30.15
N THR A 4 13.38 -27.91 29.84
CA THR A 4 13.25 -28.49 28.51
C THR A 4 11.82 -28.96 28.28
N ALA A 5 11.19 -28.48 27.19
CA ALA A 5 9.88 -28.95 26.75
C ALA A 5 9.83 -30.48 26.55
N PRO A 6 8.72 -31.17 26.91
CA PRO A 6 8.56 -32.60 26.78
C PRO A 6 8.57 -33.04 25.31
N LYS A 7 9.36 -34.09 25.02
CA LYS A 7 9.66 -34.59 23.67
C LYS A 7 8.80 -35.78 23.19
N THR A 8 7.67 -36.06 23.81
CA THR A 8 6.83 -37.20 23.38
C THR A 8 5.35 -36.85 23.41
N GLU A 9 4.65 -37.27 22.37
CA GLU A 9 3.22 -37.07 22.14
C GLU A 9 2.28 -37.76 23.15
N GLU A 10 2.82 -38.52 24.09
CA GLU A 10 2.03 -39.33 25.01
C GLU A 10 1.49 -38.61 26.25
N THR A 11 1.73 -37.32 26.41
CA THR A 11 1.29 -36.51 27.58
C THR A 11 0.26 -35.44 27.29
N LEU A 12 -0.30 -35.38 26.11
CA LEU A 12 -1.40 -34.48 25.79
C LEU A 12 -2.74 -35.16 26.15
N ILE A 13 -3.18 -35.00 27.39
CA ILE A 13 -4.54 -35.37 27.82
C ILE A 13 -5.47 -34.28 27.29
N TYR A 14 -6.19 -34.57 26.21
CA TYR A 14 -7.30 -33.68 25.77
C TYR A 14 -8.51 -33.91 26.69
N PRO A 15 -9.16 -32.87 27.20
CA PRO A 15 -10.40 -33.05 27.94
C PRO A 15 -11.47 -33.65 27.03
N ASP A 16 -12.09 -34.74 27.50
CA ASP A 16 -13.20 -35.39 26.85
C ASP A 16 -14.44 -34.48 26.87
N TRP A 17 -14.74 -33.92 25.73
CA TRP A 17 -15.99 -33.18 25.52
C TRP A 17 -17.10 -34.21 25.20
N GLY A 18 -17.54 -34.93 26.19
CA GLY A 18 -18.66 -35.87 26.09
C GLY A 18 -19.93 -35.16 25.63
N GLY A 19 -20.17 -35.18 24.33
CA GLY A 19 -21.41 -34.81 23.67
C GLY A 19 -21.93 -36.01 22.90
N GLU A 20 -23.04 -36.60 23.35
CA GLU A 20 -23.78 -37.60 22.62
C GLU A 20 -24.16 -37.10 21.24
N VAL A 21 -23.68 -37.80 20.19
CA VAL A 21 -24.07 -37.52 18.80
C VAL A 21 -25.40 -38.23 18.56
N VAL A 22 -26.48 -37.52 18.70
CA VAL A 22 -27.78 -37.99 18.24
C VAL A 22 -27.78 -37.83 16.71
N ALA A 23 -27.74 -38.97 16.02
CA ALA A 23 -27.85 -38.97 14.57
C ALA A 23 -29.35 -38.75 14.19
N GLU A 24 -29.70 -37.51 13.91
CA GLU A 24 -30.95 -37.18 13.25
C GLU A 24 -30.66 -36.85 11.79
N SER A 25 -31.12 -37.73 10.92
CA SER A 25 -31.01 -37.60 9.47
C SER A 25 -32.05 -36.60 8.96
N GLU A 26 -31.65 -35.31 8.93
CA GLU A 26 -32.37 -34.37 8.08
C GLU A 26 -31.39 -33.84 7.02
N SER A 27 -31.72 -34.13 5.76
CA SER A 27 -31.03 -33.56 4.62
C SER A 27 -31.04 -32.04 4.70
N PRO A 28 -29.91 -31.36 4.58
CA PRO A 28 -29.91 -29.90 4.56
C PRO A 28 -30.64 -29.44 3.31
N VAL A 29 -31.83 -28.80 3.51
CA VAL A 29 -32.48 -28.01 2.48
C VAL A 29 -31.47 -26.95 2.07
N ILE A 30 -30.86 -27.12 0.90
CA ILE A 30 -30.05 -26.09 0.26
C ILE A 30 -31.03 -24.95 -0.05
N ARG A 31 -31.16 -24.02 0.89
CA ARG A 31 -31.70 -22.71 0.55
C ARG A 31 -30.76 -22.13 -0.44
N ASP A 32 -31.20 -21.95 -1.66
CA ASP A 32 -30.57 -21.14 -2.69
C ASP A 32 -30.34 -19.74 -2.08
N VAL A 33 -29.22 -19.60 -1.42
CA VAL A 33 -28.70 -18.28 -1.07
C VAL A 33 -28.13 -17.75 -2.38
N THR A 34 -29.04 -17.23 -3.22
CA THR A 34 -28.60 -16.30 -4.26
C THR A 34 -27.67 -15.32 -3.60
N PRO A 35 -26.39 -15.27 -3.99
CA PRO A 35 -25.48 -14.30 -3.40
C PRO A 35 -26.12 -12.94 -3.70
N LYS A 36 -26.57 -12.26 -2.62
CA LYS A 36 -26.99 -10.87 -2.68
C LYS A 36 -25.87 -10.19 -3.46
N ARG A 37 -26.16 -9.73 -4.67
CA ARG A 37 -25.24 -9.04 -5.56
C ARG A 37 -24.62 -7.92 -4.75
N SER A 38 -23.52 -8.24 -4.04
CA SER A 38 -22.63 -7.23 -3.51
C SER A 38 -22.25 -6.44 -4.75
N GLU A 39 -22.61 -5.18 -4.78
CA GLU A 39 -22.08 -4.24 -5.76
C GLU A 39 -20.59 -4.51 -5.77
N THR A 40 -20.12 -5.12 -6.86
CA THR A 40 -18.76 -5.67 -6.91
C THR A 40 -17.86 -4.45 -6.96
N ARG A 41 -17.41 -4.01 -5.79
CA ARG A 41 -16.41 -2.94 -5.71
C ARG A 41 -15.30 -3.33 -6.66
N GLU A 42 -15.04 -2.49 -7.63
CA GLU A 42 -13.95 -2.70 -8.56
C GLU A 42 -12.67 -3.03 -7.79
N SER A 43 -11.99 -4.11 -8.14
CA SER A 43 -10.74 -4.48 -7.50
C SER A 43 -9.67 -3.42 -7.80
N LEU A 44 -8.69 -3.25 -6.89
CA LEU A 44 -7.57 -2.33 -7.11
C LEU A 44 -6.85 -2.61 -8.44
N GLN A 45 -6.63 -3.88 -8.75
CA GLN A 45 -5.99 -4.28 -10.00
C GLN A 45 -6.80 -3.84 -11.23
N ALA A 46 -8.11 -4.07 -11.23
CA ALA A 46 -8.99 -3.65 -12.33
C ALA A 46 -9.01 -2.13 -12.50
N PHE A 47 -9.06 -1.38 -11.38
CA PHE A 47 -8.96 0.07 -11.39
C PHE A 47 -7.65 0.57 -12.01
N LEU A 48 -6.51 0.04 -11.57
CA LEU A 48 -5.19 0.43 -12.09
C LEU A 48 -5.08 0.15 -13.59
N GLN A 49 -5.49 -1.04 -14.03
CA GLN A 49 -5.48 -1.45 -15.44
C GLN A 49 -6.38 -0.55 -16.31
N ARG A 50 -7.60 -0.28 -15.87
CA ARG A 50 -8.55 0.57 -16.60
C ARG A 50 -8.02 2.00 -16.79
N ASN A 51 -7.34 2.52 -15.79
CA ASN A 51 -6.79 3.87 -15.80
C ASN A 51 -5.35 3.92 -16.36
N ARG A 52 -4.82 2.78 -16.85
CA ARG A 52 -3.46 2.67 -17.42
C ARG A 52 -2.37 3.10 -16.45
N ILE A 53 -2.58 2.89 -15.15
CA ILE A 53 -1.58 3.13 -14.11
C ILE A 53 -0.73 1.87 -14.02
N GLU A 54 0.54 2.00 -14.35
CA GLU A 54 1.49 0.88 -14.31
C GLU A 54 1.89 0.58 -12.87
N TYR A 55 2.05 -0.70 -12.56
CA TYR A 55 2.43 -1.17 -11.23
C TYR A 55 3.24 -2.45 -11.28
N GLN A 56 4.00 -2.70 -10.22
CA GLN A 56 4.67 -3.96 -9.95
C GLN A 56 4.07 -4.59 -8.69
N LEU A 57 3.81 -5.90 -8.75
CA LEU A 57 3.43 -6.66 -7.56
C LEU A 57 4.70 -7.03 -6.80
N LEU A 58 4.77 -6.66 -5.54
CA LEU A 58 5.86 -7.04 -4.67
C LEU A 58 5.51 -8.30 -3.88
N PRO A 59 6.48 -9.23 -3.69
CA PRO A 59 6.27 -10.43 -2.90
C PRO A 59 6.09 -10.08 -1.42
N GLY A 60 5.16 -10.76 -0.73
CA GLY A 60 4.92 -10.56 0.70
C GLY A 60 3.66 -11.28 1.17
N ASN A 61 3.35 -11.15 2.45
CA ASN A 61 2.14 -11.73 3.07
C ASN A 61 0.87 -10.96 2.68
N HIS A 62 1.00 -9.76 2.18
CA HIS A 62 -0.07 -8.91 1.66
C HIS A 62 0.15 -8.64 0.18
N MET A 63 -0.93 -8.33 -0.53
CA MET A 63 -0.82 -7.85 -1.92
C MET A 63 -0.32 -6.40 -1.89
N MET A 64 0.89 -6.19 -2.39
CA MET A 64 1.53 -4.88 -2.45
C MET A 64 1.69 -4.45 -3.91
N PHE A 65 1.13 -3.30 -4.24
CA PHE A 65 1.22 -2.69 -5.57
C PHE A 65 2.15 -1.49 -5.50
N HIS A 66 3.35 -1.63 -6.03
CA HIS A 66 4.26 -0.52 -6.22
C HIS A 66 3.94 0.18 -7.53
N LEU A 67 3.43 1.41 -7.46
CA LEU A 67 3.08 2.17 -8.65
C LEU A 67 4.36 2.67 -9.32
N THR A 68 4.51 2.38 -10.61
CA THR A 68 5.68 2.83 -11.38
C THR A 68 5.47 4.22 -12.00
N GLU A 69 4.25 4.75 -11.88
CA GLU A 69 3.95 6.14 -12.23
C GLU A 69 4.69 7.09 -11.28
N ILE A 70 5.52 7.94 -11.84
CA ILE A 70 6.41 8.81 -11.07
C ILE A 70 5.81 10.20 -10.92
N ILE A 71 5.70 10.68 -9.68
CA ILE A 71 5.35 12.07 -9.40
C ILE A 71 6.63 12.90 -9.48
N HIS A 72 6.69 13.79 -10.47
CA HIS A 72 7.82 14.66 -10.69
C HIS A 72 7.67 16.01 -10.02
N PHE A 73 8.79 16.53 -9.55
CA PHE A 73 8.92 17.84 -8.93
C PHE A 73 9.96 18.68 -9.64
N LYS A 74 9.78 20.00 -9.58
CA LYS A 74 10.81 20.95 -9.99
C LYS A 74 12.02 20.87 -9.05
N THR A 75 13.16 21.34 -9.49
CA THR A 75 14.38 21.41 -8.66
C THR A 75 14.11 22.25 -7.42
N ALA A 76 14.53 21.78 -6.25
CA ALA A 76 14.34 22.42 -4.95
C ALA A 76 12.87 22.82 -4.62
N SER A 77 11.89 22.09 -5.17
CA SER A 77 10.46 22.32 -4.94
C SER A 77 9.77 21.06 -4.49
N ALA A 78 8.75 21.21 -3.65
CA ALA A 78 7.79 20.16 -3.29
C ALA A 78 6.42 20.36 -3.97
N GLU A 79 6.32 21.30 -4.91
CA GLU A 79 5.09 21.54 -5.66
C GLU A 79 4.83 20.44 -6.68
N VAL A 80 3.67 19.80 -6.58
CA VAL A 80 3.22 18.74 -7.50
C VAL A 80 2.81 19.37 -8.84
N SER A 81 3.20 18.73 -9.95
CA SER A 81 2.79 19.20 -11.28
C SER A 81 1.28 19.00 -11.50
N ALA A 82 0.67 19.82 -12.38
CA ALA A 82 -0.75 19.72 -12.70
C ALA A 82 -1.17 18.34 -13.23
N ASP A 83 -0.31 17.70 -14.03
CA ASP A 83 -0.58 16.35 -14.55
C ASP A 83 -0.56 15.30 -13.43
N SER A 84 0.40 15.40 -12.50
CA SER A 84 0.46 14.53 -11.32
C SER A 84 -0.73 14.76 -10.39
N THR A 85 -1.14 16.02 -10.16
CA THR A 85 -2.32 16.34 -9.34
C THR A 85 -3.59 15.67 -9.89
N ARG A 86 -3.74 15.64 -11.22
CA ARG A 86 -4.93 15.03 -11.85
C ARG A 86 -5.01 13.52 -11.56
N TRP A 87 -3.94 12.78 -11.75
CA TRP A 87 -4.00 11.33 -11.53
C TRP A 87 -3.97 10.98 -10.06
N ILE A 88 -3.31 11.75 -9.19
CA ILE A 88 -3.41 11.59 -7.72
C ILE A 88 -4.88 11.79 -7.28
N GLY A 89 -5.57 12.79 -7.82
CA GLY A 89 -6.99 13.01 -7.54
C GLY A 89 -7.87 11.83 -7.98
N LEU A 90 -7.59 11.26 -9.15
CA LEU A 90 -8.29 10.07 -9.64
C LEU A 90 -8.07 8.85 -8.72
N LEU A 91 -6.81 8.61 -8.33
CA LEU A 91 -6.44 7.55 -7.40
C LEU A 91 -7.07 7.79 -6.03
N GLY A 92 -7.01 9.03 -5.52
CA GLY A 92 -7.60 9.42 -4.25
C GLY A 92 -9.12 9.20 -4.21
N ALA A 93 -9.84 9.56 -5.28
CA ALA A 93 -11.28 9.31 -5.39
C ALA A 93 -11.62 7.80 -5.31
N TYR A 94 -10.80 6.93 -5.90
CA TYR A 94 -10.95 5.49 -5.76
C TYR A 94 -10.65 5.03 -4.31
N LEU A 95 -9.57 5.52 -3.72
CA LEU A 95 -9.10 5.10 -2.39
C LEU A 95 -9.96 5.65 -1.25
N SER A 96 -10.68 6.76 -1.45
CA SER A 96 -11.53 7.37 -0.41
C SER A 96 -12.60 6.43 0.16
N SER A 97 -13.06 5.46 -0.65
CA SER A 97 -14.05 4.45 -0.26
C SER A 97 -13.43 3.12 0.18
N ARG A 98 -12.10 3.04 0.29
CA ARG A 98 -11.36 1.80 0.54
C ARG A 98 -10.70 1.82 1.91
N GLU A 99 -11.29 1.08 2.84
CA GLU A 99 -10.73 0.90 4.19
C GLU A 99 -9.76 -0.28 4.29
N ASP A 100 -9.63 -1.04 3.22
CA ASP A 100 -8.81 -2.24 3.09
C ASP A 100 -7.45 -1.98 2.45
N ILE A 101 -7.11 -0.72 2.14
CA ILE A 101 -5.86 -0.35 1.46
C ILE A 101 -5.10 0.69 2.30
N ASP A 102 -3.87 0.36 2.66
CA ASP A 102 -2.91 1.31 3.21
C ASP A 102 -2.03 1.87 2.10
N ILE A 103 -1.65 3.14 2.24
CA ILE A 103 -0.88 3.88 1.24
C ILE A 103 0.43 4.32 1.86
N VAL A 104 1.54 3.92 1.28
CA VAL A 104 2.88 4.38 1.65
C VAL A 104 3.42 5.28 0.55
N ILE A 105 3.89 6.45 0.95
CA ILE A 105 4.40 7.50 0.05
C ILE A 105 5.87 7.72 0.37
N ASP A 106 6.74 7.38 -0.57
CA ASP A 106 8.19 7.46 -0.44
C ASP A 106 8.73 8.62 -1.26
N GLY A 107 9.27 9.64 -0.57
CA GLY A 107 9.88 10.79 -1.20
C GLY A 107 11.38 10.61 -1.40
N HIS A 108 11.89 11.09 -2.55
CA HIS A 108 13.30 11.02 -2.93
C HIS A 108 13.81 12.37 -3.44
N ALA A 109 15.11 12.58 -3.26
CA ALA A 109 15.82 13.74 -3.79
C ALA A 109 16.99 13.27 -4.67
N ASP A 110 17.51 14.18 -5.50
CA ASP A 110 18.80 13.98 -6.15
C ASP A 110 19.95 14.40 -5.21
N SER A 111 21.19 14.13 -5.60
CA SER A 111 22.38 14.45 -4.80
C SER A 111 22.81 15.92 -4.84
N THR A 112 21.92 16.83 -5.26
CA THR A 112 22.25 18.27 -5.29
C THR A 112 21.90 18.91 -3.95
N GLY A 113 22.89 19.54 -3.30
CA GLY A 113 22.70 20.17 -2.00
C GLY A 113 23.27 19.34 -0.85
N THR A 114 22.88 19.67 0.37
CA THR A 114 23.30 18.94 1.58
C THR A 114 22.33 17.80 1.89
N SER A 115 22.83 16.72 2.50
CA SER A 115 21.99 15.59 2.91
C SER A 115 20.84 16.00 3.82
N GLY A 116 21.07 16.94 4.76
CA GLY A 116 20.01 17.44 5.63
C GLY A 116 18.90 18.17 4.87
N PHE A 117 19.26 18.98 3.87
CA PHE A 117 18.31 19.63 2.99
C PHE A 117 17.53 18.60 2.15
N ASN A 118 18.22 17.62 1.58
CA ASN A 118 17.60 16.57 0.75
C ASN A 118 16.67 15.68 1.55
N ASN A 119 16.98 15.37 2.82
CA ASN A 119 16.07 14.65 3.72
C ASN A 119 14.78 15.45 3.95
N SER A 120 14.89 16.71 4.34
CA SER A 120 13.72 17.57 4.55
C SER A 120 12.89 17.75 3.26
N LEU A 121 13.54 17.95 2.12
CA LEU A 121 12.86 18.14 0.83
C LEU A 121 12.11 16.87 0.40
N SER A 122 12.69 15.69 0.59
CA SER A 122 12.03 14.42 0.25
C SER A 122 10.82 14.16 1.12
N GLU A 123 10.88 14.48 2.42
CA GLU A 123 9.76 14.41 3.33
C GLU A 123 8.65 15.40 2.95
N GLN A 124 8.99 16.65 2.66
CA GLN A 124 8.01 17.64 2.20
C GLN A 124 7.31 17.22 0.91
N ARG A 125 8.00 16.56 -0.02
CA ARG A 125 7.39 16.01 -1.24
C ARG A 125 6.38 14.91 -0.94
N ALA A 126 6.73 13.97 -0.05
CA ALA A 126 5.81 12.92 0.36
C ALA A 126 4.58 13.50 1.07
N GLU A 127 4.77 14.48 1.95
CA GLU A 127 3.68 15.18 2.65
C GLU A 127 2.78 15.97 1.69
N GLU A 128 3.32 16.57 0.64
CA GLU A 128 2.50 17.29 -0.34
C GLU A 128 1.59 16.34 -1.13
N VAL A 129 2.10 15.16 -1.49
CA VAL A 129 1.28 14.10 -2.11
C VAL A 129 0.21 13.60 -1.15
N LYS A 130 0.54 13.39 0.13
CA LYS A 130 -0.43 13.05 1.18
C LYS A 130 -1.55 14.08 1.23
N LYS A 131 -1.24 15.38 1.25
CA LYS A 131 -2.26 16.44 1.26
C LYS A 131 -3.22 16.33 0.07
N GLN A 132 -2.71 16.03 -1.13
CA GLN A 132 -3.56 15.85 -2.32
C GLN A 132 -4.52 14.65 -2.16
N LEU A 133 -4.08 13.54 -1.54
CA LEU A 133 -4.94 12.40 -1.24
C LEU A 133 -5.99 12.74 -0.17
N LEU A 134 -5.62 13.51 0.87
CA LEU A 134 -6.56 13.96 1.90
C LEU A 134 -7.64 14.89 1.35
N ILE A 135 -7.29 15.76 0.38
CA ILE A 135 -8.27 16.60 -0.35
C ILE A 135 -9.29 15.70 -1.05
N SER A 136 -8.89 14.55 -1.55
CA SER A 136 -9.76 13.54 -2.17
C SER A 136 -10.49 12.67 -1.13
N GLN A 137 -10.46 13.05 0.16
CA GLN A 137 -11.11 12.36 1.28
C GLN A 137 -10.59 10.95 1.58
N VAL A 138 -9.34 10.65 1.23
CA VAL A 138 -8.67 9.43 1.70
C VAL A 138 -8.47 9.54 3.21
N PRO A 139 -8.82 8.51 4.02
CA PRO A 139 -8.64 8.56 5.46
C PRO A 139 -7.17 8.74 5.86
N GLU A 140 -6.88 9.73 6.70
CA GLU A 140 -5.50 10.07 7.08
C GLU A 140 -4.75 8.91 7.74
N GLY A 141 -5.42 8.14 8.59
CA GLY A 141 -4.84 6.97 9.25
C GLY A 141 -4.40 5.83 8.34
N ARG A 142 -4.67 5.95 7.03
CA ARG A 142 -4.25 5.00 6.00
C ARG A 142 -3.09 5.49 5.14
N VAL A 143 -2.62 6.71 5.36
CA VAL A 143 -1.60 7.34 4.52
C VAL A 143 -0.34 7.59 5.34
N TYR A 144 0.73 6.89 4.98
CA TYR A 144 2.04 6.96 5.61
C TYR A 144 3.05 7.62 4.68
N THR A 145 3.89 8.48 5.21
CA THR A 145 4.93 9.20 4.45
C THR A 145 6.32 8.85 4.96
N ARG A 146 7.28 8.75 4.04
CA ARG A 146 8.71 8.58 4.35
C ARG A 146 9.55 9.43 3.42
N GLY A 147 10.59 10.07 3.96
CA GLY A 147 11.59 10.79 3.18
C GLY A 147 12.92 10.04 3.20
N TYR A 148 13.43 9.71 2.02
CA TYR A 148 14.70 8.99 1.87
C TYR A 148 15.86 9.90 1.47
N GLY A 149 15.62 11.19 1.25
CA GLY A 149 16.67 12.09 0.75
C GLY A 149 17.27 11.57 -0.55
N GLU A 150 18.59 11.58 -0.62
CA GLU A 150 19.38 11.11 -1.77
C GLU A 150 19.87 9.66 -1.63
N TYR A 151 19.52 8.95 -0.55
CA TYR A 151 20.14 7.67 -0.18
C TYR A 151 19.69 6.48 -1.04
N LEU A 152 18.52 6.56 -1.70
CA LEU A 152 18.00 5.50 -2.54
C LEU A 152 17.80 5.99 -4.00
N PRO A 153 18.88 6.23 -4.75
CA PRO A 153 18.78 6.70 -6.12
C PRO A 153 18.29 5.57 -7.04
N ALA A 154 17.28 5.86 -7.89
CA ALA A 154 16.84 4.96 -8.96
C ALA A 154 17.71 5.12 -10.23
N CYS A 155 18.29 6.30 -10.41
CA CYS A 155 19.10 6.66 -11.57
C CYS A 155 20.46 7.25 -11.13
N SER A 156 21.42 7.28 -12.05
CA SER A 156 22.72 7.90 -11.76
C SER A 156 22.59 9.41 -11.55
N ASN A 157 23.07 9.90 -10.42
CA ASN A 157 23.13 11.35 -10.11
C ASN A 157 24.14 12.14 -10.96
N ARG A 158 24.98 11.47 -11.77
CA ARG A 158 26.00 12.10 -12.60
C ARG A 158 25.42 12.88 -13.78
N SER A 159 24.26 12.49 -14.30
CA SER A 159 23.58 13.15 -15.41
C SER A 159 22.41 14.01 -14.96
N ILE A 160 22.07 15.03 -15.77
CA ILE A 160 20.90 15.87 -15.54
C ILE A 160 19.62 15.03 -15.56
N ASN A 161 19.49 14.10 -16.50
CA ASN A 161 18.34 13.21 -16.63
C ASN A 161 18.25 12.24 -15.44
N GLY A 162 19.38 11.72 -14.97
CA GLY A 162 19.39 10.85 -13.79
C GLY A 162 18.98 11.59 -12.52
N ARG A 163 19.43 12.83 -12.33
CA ARG A 163 18.95 13.67 -11.22
C ARG A 163 17.45 13.96 -11.33
N LYS A 164 16.93 14.23 -12.54
CA LYS A 164 15.50 14.40 -12.76
C LYS A 164 14.71 13.14 -12.38
N CYS A 165 15.20 11.96 -12.73
CA CYS A 165 14.64 10.67 -12.33
C CYS A 165 14.63 10.50 -10.80
N ASN A 166 15.68 10.96 -10.10
CA ASN A 166 15.78 10.83 -8.64
C ASN A 166 14.88 11.81 -7.87
N ARG A 167 14.47 12.92 -8.48
CA ARG A 167 13.46 13.85 -7.90
C ARG A 167 12.08 13.30 -8.09
N ARG A 168 11.69 12.35 -7.28
CA ARG A 168 10.45 11.60 -7.43
C ARG A 168 9.77 11.30 -6.11
N VAL A 169 8.50 10.96 -6.19
CA VAL A 169 7.75 10.28 -5.14
C VAL A 169 7.20 8.98 -5.73
N GLU A 170 7.32 7.93 -4.97
CA GLU A 170 6.78 6.60 -5.27
C GLU A 170 5.60 6.31 -4.35
N LEU A 171 4.59 5.59 -4.86
CA LEU A 171 3.45 5.15 -4.07
C LEU A 171 3.42 3.63 -4.02
N MET A 172 3.19 3.10 -2.81
CA MET A 172 2.93 1.70 -2.58
C MET A 172 1.54 1.54 -1.96
N LEU A 173 0.71 0.71 -2.56
CA LEU A 173 -0.62 0.38 -2.07
C LEU A 173 -0.59 -1.03 -1.49
N ILE A 174 -0.98 -1.18 -0.23
CA ILE A 174 -0.96 -2.44 0.50
C ILE A 174 -2.39 -2.85 0.81
N VAL A 175 -2.84 -3.97 0.23
CA VAL A 175 -4.16 -4.53 0.53
C VAL A 175 -4.05 -5.32 1.83
N THR A 176 -4.76 -4.87 2.87
CA THR A 176 -4.64 -5.40 4.24
C THR A 176 -5.72 -6.43 4.60
N ARG A 177 -6.73 -6.65 3.73
CA ARG A 177 -7.84 -7.60 3.96
C ARG A 177 -8.23 -8.31 2.67
#